data_a65dc726921fe914954cc4b7c099b188
#
_entry.id   a65dc726921fe914954cc4b7c099b188
#
_cell.length_a   1.000
_cell.length_b   1.000
_cell.length_c   1.000
_cell.angle_alpha   90.00
_cell.angle_beta   90.00
_cell.angle_gamma   90.00
#
_symmetry.space_group_name_H-M   'P 1'
#
loop_
_entity.id
_entity.type
_entity.pdbx_description
1 polymer ?
#
loop_
_entity_poly.entity_id
_entity_poly.type
_entity_poly.pdbx_seq_one_letter_code
_entity_poly.pdbx_strand_id
1 'polypeptide(L)'
;MKLAFWRKSSPDDEKRVAEAITPATNPLAAVLRRFIAPEPDWREIEEALLASDVGLAATTALIQAARDGNGASGRARVRAAALSLLGDYPANLTDEADVVLLVGVNGVGKTTTAAKLAARAKGAGLSPLLVAADTFRAAAIDQLRALGVREGVEVVEGRPGGDPAAAIHDALTLAAARDFAPVIIDTAGRMQTRSGLMDELAKIRRVVTKVAPTRTVEVLLVLDGTAGQNGLAQARGFDASAGIDGIVLTKLDSGARGGVALAVRRELGLPIRWIGTGERATDLVPFAAEAYVDGLLGAPTGS
;
A
#
# COMPACT_ATOMS: atom_id res chain seq x y z
N MET A 1 16.10 15.27 12.07
CA MET A 1 15.54 15.56 10.72
C MET A 1 15.21 14.25 9.98
N LYS A 2 14.44 13.33 10.65
CA LYS A 2 14.08 11.99 10.12
C LYS A 2 12.74 11.96 9.35
N LEU A 3 12.02 13.06 9.24
CA LEU A 3 10.56 13.10 9.15
C LEU A 3 9.93 13.20 7.76
N ALA A 4 10.64 13.68 6.75
CA ALA A 4 9.98 14.07 5.49
C ALA A 4 9.74 12.89 4.52
N PHE A 5 10.39 11.77 4.76
CA PHE A 5 10.39 10.63 3.85
C PHE A 5 9.04 9.90 3.77
N TRP A 6 8.35 9.78 4.92
CA TRP A 6 7.12 8.98 5.02
C TRP A 6 5.84 9.70 4.60
N ARG A 7 5.77 11.02 4.74
CA ARG A 7 4.51 11.79 4.64
C ARG A 7 4.30 12.65 3.42
N LYS A 8 5.32 13.18 2.79
CA LYS A 8 5.09 14.19 1.75
C LYS A 8 5.16 13.57 0.37
N SER A 9 3.99 13.49 -0.29
CA SER A 9 3.95 13.43 -1.74
C SER A 9 4.57 14.73 -2.28
N SER A 10 5.50 14.59 -3.21
CA SER A 10 5.96 15.71 -4.01
C SER A 10 4.98 15.95 -5.17
N PRO A 11 4.99 17.12 -5.82
CA PRO A 11 4.21 17.32 -7.05
C PRO A 11 4.46 16.26 -8.12
N ASP A 12 5.71 15.75 -8.19
CA ASP A 12 6.05 14.63 -9.09
C ASP A 12 5.41 13.30 -8.65
N ASP A 13 5.33 13.03 -7.35
CA ASP A 13 4.64 11.84 -6.83
C ASP A 13 3.13 11.92 -7.16
N GLU A 14 2.50 13.07 -6.95
CA GLU A 14 1.07 13.29 -7.26
C GLU A 14 0.78 13.13 -8.75
N LYS A 15 1.66 13.65 -9.61
CA LYS A 15 1.57 13.47 -11.05
C LYS A 15 1.66 11.98 -11.43
N ARG A 16 2.58 11.22 -10.83
CA ARG A 16 2.71 9.76 -11.07
C ARG A 16 1.48 9.00 -10.60
N VAL A 17 0.88 9.38 -9.47
CA VAL A 17 -0.40 8.81 -9.01
C VAL A 17 -1.49 9.05 -10.05
N ALA A 18 -1.65 10.30 -10.49
CA ALA A 18 -2.66 10.65 -11.47
C ALA A 18 -2.44 9.94 -12.81
N GLU A 19 -1.20 9.83 -13.29
CA GLU A 19 -0.86 9.14 -14.53
C GLU A 19 -1.12 7.64 -14.49
N ALA A 20 -0.81 6.97 -13.35
CA ALA A 20 -1.05 5.54 -13.17
C ALA A 20 -2.53 5.16 -13.17
N ILE A 21 -3.41 6.12 -12.82
CA ILE A 21 -4.85 5.90 -12.66
C ILE A 21 -5.66 6.58 -13.78
N THR A 22 -5.02 6.92 -14.91
CA THR A 22 -5.70 7.66 -15.97
C THR A 22 -6.95 6.95 -16.50
N PRO A 23 -7.97 7.72 -16.92
CA PRO A 23 -9.22 7.17 -17.42
C PRO A 23 -9.11 6.23 -18.63
N ALA A 24 -8.02 6.31 -19.37
CA ALA A 24 -7.80 5.45 -20.54
C ALA A 24 -7.56 3.98 -20.17
N THR A 25 -7.07 3.73 -18.93
CA THR A 25 -6.73 2.39 -18.44
C THR A 25 -7.59 1.92 -17.27
N ASN A 26 -8.44 2.80 -16.70
CA ASN A 26 -9.18 2.53 -15.48
C ASN A 26 -10.70 2.51 -15.68
N PRO A 27 -11.35 1.33 -15.61
CA PRO A 27 -12.81 1.21 -15.77
C PRO A 27 -13.61 2.05 -14.77
N LEU A 28 -13.12 2.20 -13.52
CA LEU A 28 -13.79 3.02 -12.49
C LEU A 28 -13.87 4.48 -12.91
N ALA A 29 -12.83 5.01 -13.55
CA ALA A 29 -12.85 6.39 -14.05
C ALA A 29 -13.95 6.62 -15.10
N ALA A 30 -14.21 5.66 -15.97
CA ALA A 30 -15.31 5.72 -16.93
C ALA A 30 -16.67 5.73 -16.24
N VAL A 31 -16.83 4.95 -15.17
CA VAL A 31 -18.05 4.91 -14.34
C VAL A 31 -18.27 6.22 -13.61
N LEU A 32 -17.23 6.74 -12.93
CA LEU A 32 -17.35 7.97 -12.15
C LEU A 32 -17.75 9.19 -13.00
N ARG A 33 -17.42 9.19 -14.30
CA ARG A 33 -17.89 10.23 -15.24
C ARG A 33 -19.40 10.21 -15.46
N ARG A 34 -20.08 9.08 -15.29
CA ARG A 34 -21.55 8.98 -15.45
C ARG A 34 -22.31 9.72 -14.35
N PHE A 35 -21.71 9.89 -13.17
CA PHE A 35 -22.26 10.71 -12.09
C PHE A 35 -22.35 12.21 -12.46
N ILE A 36 -21.62 12.65 -13.50
CA ILE A 36 -21.58 14.04 -13.91
C ILE A 36 -22.76 14.41 -14.81
N ALA A 37 -23.49 13.42 -15.31
CA ALA A 37 -24.69 13.64 -16.12
C ALA A 37 -25.76 14.42 -15.34
N PRO A 38 -26.58 15.28 -16.00
CA PRO A 38 -27.66 16.00 -15.35
C PRO A 38 -28.68 15.08 -14.67
N GLU A 39 -28.97 13.94 -15.27
CA GLU A 39 -29.86 12.87 -14.76
C GLU A 39 -29.10 11.55 -14.81
N PRO A 40 -28.36 11.19 -13.74
CA PRO A 40 -27.62 9.94 -13.69
C PRO A 40 -28.56 8.74 -13.56
N ASP A 41 -28.33 7.69 -14.33
CA ASP A 41 -28.93 6.38 -14.07
C ASP A 41 -28.20 5.71 -12.91
N TRP A 42 -28.77 5.83 -11.72
CA TRP A 42 -28.16 5.34 -10.49
C TRP A 42 -28.01 3.82 -10.46
N ARG A 43 -28.88 3.08 -11.13
CA ARG A 43 -28.81 1.62 -11.18
C ARG A 43 -27.64 1.18 -12.07
N GLU A 44 -27.49 1.78 -13.24
CA GLU A 44 -26.39 1.51 -14.13
C GLU A 44 -25.04 1.87 -13.48
N ILE A 45 -25.01 2.98 -12.73
CA ILE A 45 -23.82 3.41 -11.98
C ILE A 45 -23.48 2.41 -10.87
N GLU A 46 -24.45 1.93 -10.11
CA GLU A 46 -24.26 0.92 -9.05
C GLU A 46 -23.67 -0.36 -9.61
N GLU A 47 -24.27 -0.91 -10.67
CA GLU A 47 -23.78 -2.11 -11.34
C GLU A 47 -22.32 -1.94 -11.84
N ALA A 48 -22.03 -0.78 -12.42
CA ALA A 48 -20.70 -0.48 -12.95
C ALA A 48 -19.64 -0.25 -11.85
N LEU A 49 -20.01 0.35 -10.70
CA LEU A 49 -19.12 0.47 -9.53
C LEU A 49 -18.78 -0.91 -8.96
N LEU A 50 -19.76 -1.79 -8.83
CA LEU A 50 -19.56 -3.16 -8.37
C LEU A 50 -18.65 -3.93 -9.33
N ALA A 51 -18.85 -3.78 -10.63
CA ALA A 51 -17.98 -4.36 -11.66
C ALA A 51 -16.54 -3.79 -11.65
N SER A 52 -16.33 -2.64 -11.02
CA SER A 52 -15.02 -1.98 -10.89
C SER A 52 -14.33 -2.28 -9.55
N ASP A 53 -14.74 -3.33 -8.84
CA ASP A 53 -14.16 -3.80 -7.57
C ASP A 53 -14.25 -2.80 -6.40
N VAL A 54 -15.18 -1.84 -6.46
CA VAL A 54 -15.42 -0.86 -5.38
C VAL A 54 -16.01 -1.55 -4.14
N GLY A 55 -16.70 -2.67 -4.33
CA GLY A 55 -17.39 -3.37 -3.25
C GLY A 55 -18.72 -2.72 -2.85
N LEU A 56 -19.63 -3.52 -2.27
CA LEU A 56 -21.01 -3.06 -1.99
C LEU A 56 -21.04 -1.89 -1.00
N ALA A 57 -20.30 -1.96 0.08
CA ALA A 57 -20.33 -0.95 1.14
C ALA A 57 -19.81 0.43 0.66
N ALA A 58 -18.76 0.44 -0.15
CA ALA A 58 -18.22 1.69 -0.72
C ALA A 58 -19.12 2.21 -1.86
N THR A 59 -19.69 1.32 -2.68
CA THR A 59 -20.65 1.68 -3.74
C THR A 59 -21.87 2.39 -3.15
N THR A 60 -22.50 1.81 -2.13
CA THR A 60 -23.67 2.40 -1.46
C THR A 60 -23.33 3.77 -0.87
N ALA A 61 -22.18 3.89 -0.18
CA ALA A 61 -21.77 5.15 0.42
C ALA A 61 -21.49 6.25 -0.61
N LEU A 62 -20.82 5.89 -1.75
CA LEU A 62 -20.56 6.81 -2.86
C LEU A 62 -21.85 7.34 -3.49
N ILE A 63 -22.78 6.45 -3.79
CA ILE A 63 -24.07 6.82 -4.40
C ILE A 63 -24.86 7.72 -3.47
N GLN A 64 -24.94 7.37 -2.19
CA GLN A 64 -25.67 8.17 -1.22
C GLN A 64 -25.09 9.57 -1.07
N ALA A 65 -23.78 9.68 -0.85
CA ALA A 65 -23.11 10.96 -0.74
C ALA A 65 -23.22 11.81 -2.02
N ALA A 66 -23.22 11.17 -3.20
CA ALA A 66 -23.39 11.87 -4.47
C ALA A 66 -24.84 12.35 -4.69
N ARG A 67 -25.83 11.65 -4.14
CA ARG A 67 -27.26 12.07 -4.17
C ARG A 67 -27.54 13.21 -3.20
N ASP A 68 -26.98 13.14 -1.99
CA ASP A 68 -27.29 14.08 -0.90
C ASP A 68 -26.59 15.45 -1.06
N GLY A 69 -25.64 15.57 -1.96
CA GLY A 69 -24.86 16.79 -2.18
C GLY A 69 -25.67 17.92 -2.82
N ASN A 70 -26.07 18.91 -2.04
CA ASN A 70 -26.84 20.06 -2.49
C ASN A 70 -25.97 21.12 -3.17
N GLY A 71 -26.40 21.63 -4.34
CA GLY A 71 -25.86 22.84 -4.99
C GLY A 71 -24.52 22.71 -5.72
N ALA A 72 -23.79 21.59 -5.56
CA ALA A 72 -22.53 21.36 -6.26
C ALA A 72 -22.74 20.61 -7.58
N SER A 73 -21.80 20.77 -8.53
CA SER A 73 -21.80 19.95 -9.74
C SER A 73 -21.67 18.46 -9.42
N GLY A 74 -22.18 17.58 -10.27
CA GLY A 74 -22.07 16.13 -10.09
C GLY A 74 -20.64 15.67 -9.85
N ARG A 75 -19.66 16.28 -10.57
CA ARG A 75 -18.24 16.03 -10.35
C ARG A 75 -17.77 16.39 -8.95
N ALA A 76 -18.13 17.56 -8.45
CA ALA A 76 -17.73 18.01 -7.11
C ALA A 76 -18.31 17.11 -6.01
N ARG A 77 -19.56 16.65 -6.17
CA ARG A 77 -20.21 15.72 -5.25
C ARG A 77 -19.51 14.37 -5.21
N VAL A 78 -19.20 13.79 -6.36
CA VAL A 78 -18.48 12.51 -6.44
C VAL A 78 -17.07 12.62 -5.90
N ARG A 79 -16.37 13.74 -6.20
CA ARG A 79 -15.04 14.01 -5.63
C ARG A 79 -15.09 14.05 -4.11
N ALA A 80 -16.00 14.83 -3.56
CA ALA A 80 -16.17 14.95 -2.10
C ALA A 80 -16.54 13.61 -1.45
N ALA A 81 -17.43 12.83 -2.08
CA ALA A 81 -17.81 11.50 -1.61
C ALA A 81 -16.63 10.52 -1.62
N ALA A 82 -15.84 10.49 -2.69
CA ALA A 82 -14.67 9.62 -2.79
C ALA A 82 -13.58 10.01 -1.77
N LEU A 83 -13.32 11.30 -1.60
CA LEU A 83 -12.39 11.81 -0.58
C LEU A 83 -12.86 11.47 0.83
N SER A 84 -14.16 11.62 1.12
CA SER A 84 -14.73 11.23 2.42
C SER A 84 -14.57 9.73 2.70
N LEU A 85 -14.70 8.87 1.69
CA LEU A 85 -14.48 7.42 1.83
C LEU A 85 -13.02 7.08 2.07
N LEU A 86 -12.09 7.73 1.38
CA LEU A 86 -10.66 7.53 1.59
C LEU A 86 -10.22 8.06 2.95
N GLY A 87 -10.90 9.09 3.46
CA GLY A 87 -10.68 9.68 4.77
C GLY A 87 -9.33 10.35 4.93
N ASP A 88 -9.17 11.05 6.03
CA ASP A 88 -7.87 11.57 6.44
C ASP A 88 -7.00 10.47 7.05
N TYR A 89 -5.70 10.66 6.99
CA TYR A 89 -4.77 9.79 7.71
C TYR A 89 -5.01 9.94 9.22
N PRO A 90 -5.11 8.83 9.98
CA PRO A 90 -5.16 8.94 11.43
C PRO A 90 -3.95 9.70 11.96
N ALA A 91 -4.19 10.66 12.83
CA ALA A 91 -3.13 11.53 13.40
C ALA A 91 -2.07 10.75 14.21
N ASN A 92 -2.37 9.52 14.61
CA ASN A 92 -1.50 8.65 15.39
C ASN A 92 -0.62 7.71 14.54
N LEU A 93 -0.71 7.77 13.21
CA LEU A 93 0.25 7.06 12.38
C LEU A 93 1.62 7.73 12.53
N THR A 94 2.56 6.95 13.03
CA THR A 94 3.94 7.41 13.17
C THR A 94 4.52 7.75 11.81
N ASP A 95 4.93 9.00 11.64
CA ASP A 95 5.63 9.45 10.43
C ASP A 95 7.04 8.89 10.33
N GLU A 96 7.45 8.10 11.32
CA GLU A 96 8.80 7.64 11.54
C GLU A 96 8.77 6.16 11.94
N ALA A 97 8.64 5.26 10.98
CA ALA A 97 8.88 3.87 11.27
C ALA A 97 10.38 3.60 11.20
N ASP A 98 10.98 3.19 12.32
CA ASP A 98 12.35 2.69 12.36
C ASP A 98 12.45 1.27 11.81
N VAL A 99 11.35 0.51 11.89
CA VAL A 99 11.22 -0.85 11.38
C VAL A 99 9.93 -0.97 10.55
N VAL A 100 10.05 -1.43 9.32
CA VAL A 100 8.91 -1.70 8.43
C VAL A 100 8.82 -3.19 8.18
N LEU A 101 7.68 -3.77 8.53
CA LEU A 101 7.40 -5.17 8.27
C LEU A 101 6.42 -5.28 7.08
N LEU A 102 6.86 -5.87 5.97
CA LEU A 102 6.01 -6.09 4.80
C LEU A 102 5.35 -7.46 4.87
N VAL A 103 4.02 -7.47 4.87
CA VAL A 103 3.21 -8.70 4.88
C VAL A 103 2.29 -8.74 3.65
N GLY A 104 1.79 -9.92 3.29
CA GLY A 104 0.92 -10.12 2.13
C GLY A 104 1.18 -11.45 1.43
N VAL A 105 0.31 -11.86 0.52
CA VAL A 105 0.44 -13.14 -0.18
C VAL A 105 1.61 -13.17 -1.18
N ASN A 106 1.94 -14.33 -1.72
CA ASN A 106 2.96 -14.44 -2.75
C ASN A 106 2.55 -13.70 -4.03
N GLY A 107 3.51 -13.06 -4.68
CA GLY A 107 3.31 -12.38 -5.96
C GLY A 107 2.71 -10.97 -5.90
N VAL A 108 2.35 -10.47 -4.72
CA VAL A 108 1.80 -9.09 -4.57
C VAL A 108 2.86 -7.98 -4.64
N GLY A 109 4.14 -8.32 -4.70
CA GLY A 109 5.21 -7.33 -4.84
C GLY A 109 5.90 -6.92 -3.55
N LYS A 110 5.89 -7.72 -2.47
CA LYS A 110 6.57 -7.40 -1.19
C LYS A 110 8.05 -7.11 -1.38
N THR A 111 8.80 -8.03 -2.00
CA THR A 111 10.23 -7.91 -2.25
C THR A 111 10.59 -6.65 -3.06
N THR A 112 9.79 -6.39 -4.11
CA THR A 112 9.95 -5.16 -4.92
C THR A 112 9.63 -3.91 -4.11
N THR A 113 8.59 -3.95 -3.29
CA THR A 113 8.21 -2.85 -2.39
C THR A 113 9.30 -2.58 -1.36
N ALA A 114 9.90 -3.62 -0.76
CA ALA A 114 11.02 -3.48 0.17
C ALA A 114 12.19 -2.70 -0.45
N ALA A 115 12.62 -3.11 -1.64
CA ALA A 115 13.71 -2.45 -2.36
C ALA A 115 13.39 -0.99 -2.72
N LYS A 116 12.14 -0.71 -3.18
CA LYS A 116 11.71 0.66 -3.51
C LYS A 116 11.64 1.57 -2.29
N LEU A 117 11.13 1.07 -1.17
CA LEU A 117 11.14 1.81 0.10
C LEU A 117 12.57 2.13 0.54
N ALA A 118 13.48 1.15 0.44
CA ALA A 118 14.89 1.36 0.77
C ALA A 118 15.56 2.39 -0.15
N ALA A 119 15.34 2.30 -1.46
CA ALA A 119 15.85 3.27 -2.42
C ALA A 119 15.35 4.69 -2.13
N ARG A 120 14.07 4.83 -1.80
CA ARG A 120 13.47 6.13 -1.42
C ARG A 120 14.06 6.67 -0.11
N ALA A 121 14.23 5.82 0.92
CA ALA A 121 14.85 6.20 2.18
C ALA A 121 16.28 6.69 1.97
N LYS A 122 17.06 5.96 1.17
CA LYS A 122 18.41 6.35 0.81
C LYS A 122 18.45 7.68 0.03
N GLY A 123 17.55 7.87 -0.91
CA GLY A 123 17.38 9.13 -1.65
C GLY A 123 17.05 10.33 -0.75
N ALA A 124 16.41 10.07 0.40
CA ALA A 124 16.13 11.06 1.44
C ALA A 124 17.32 11.26 2.43
N GLY A 125 18.48 10.63 2.19
CA GLY A 125 19.67 10.76 3.03
C GLY A 125 19.66 9.86 4.27
N LEU A 126 18.77 8.86 4.34
CA LEU A 126 18.75 7.87 5.41
C LEU A 126 19.66 6.69 5.08
N SER A 127 19.96 5.87 6.07
CA SER A 127 20.76 4.65 5.96
C SER A 127 19.87 3.41 6.11
N PRO A 128 19.09 3.00 5.08
CA PRO A 128 18.21 1.86 5.20
C PRO A 128 18.97 0.53 5.24
N LEU A 129 18.37 -0.48 5.89
CA LEU A 129 18.79 -1.86 5.88
C LEU A 129 17.67 -2.76 5.39
N LEU A 130 17.94 -3.64 4.43
CA LEU A 130 17.00 -4.65 3.95
C LEU A 130 17.21 -5.97 4.68
N VAL A 131 16.11 -6.70 4.95
CA VAL A 131 16.15 -8.01 5.58
C VAL A 131 15.39 -9.02 4.75
N ALA A 132 16.09 -10.04 4.22
CA ALA A 132 15.50 -11.14 3.49
C ALA A 132 14.99 -12.21 4.47
N ALA A 133 13.77 -12.02 4.97
CA ALA A 133 13.13 -12.93 5.91
C ALA A 133 12.18 -13.95 5.25
N ASP A 134 12.04 -13.96 3.92
CA ASP A 134 11.40 -15.08 3.18
C ASP A 134 12.40 -16.24 3.03
N THR A 135 12.70 -16.89 4.14
CA THR A 135 13.70 -17.98 4.18
C THR A 135 13.24 -19.25 3.51
N PHE A 136 11.96 -19.39 3.21
CA PHE A 136 11.42 -20.56 2.53
C PHE A 136 11.72 -20.60 1.03
N ARG A 137 11.98 -19.44 0.45
CA ARG A 137 12.21 -19.28 -0.99
C ARG A 137 13.61 -18.73 -1.23
N ALA A 138 14.55 -19.62 -1.58
CA ALA A 138 15.92 -19.22 -1.90
C ALA A 138 15.94 -18.12 -3.00
N ALA A 139 15.10 -18.25 -4.02
CA ALA A 139 14.97 -17.25 -5.07
C ALA A 139 14.50 -15.86 -4.57
N ALA A 140 13.74 -15.79 -3.47
CA ALA A 140 13.32 -14.50 -2.88
C ALA A 140 14.50 -13.80 -2.18
N ILE A 141 15.35 -14.57 -1.50
CA ILE A 141 16.59 -14.05 -0.89
C ILE A 141 17.51 -13.52 -1.98
N ASP A 142 17.76 -14.30 -3.04
CA ASP A 142 18.60 -13.87 -4.17
C ASP A 142 18.03 -12.64 -4.87
N GLN A 143 16.70 -12.58 -5.02
CA GLN A 143 16.02 -11.43 -5.61
C GLN A 143 16.24 -10.16 -4.77
N LEU A 144 16.01 -10.23 -3.45
CA LEU A 144 16.19 -9.07 -2.59
C LEU A 144 17.66 -8.63 -2.55
N ARG A 145 18.62 -9.58 -2.53
CA ARG A 145 20.04 -9.30 -2.64
C ARG A 145 20.36 -8.53 -3.93
N ALA A 146 19.89 -9.01 -5.08
CA ALA A 146 20.11 -8.35 -6.37
C ALA A 146 19.54 -6.94 -6.41
N LEU A 147 18.33 -6.75 -5.85
CA LEU A 147 17.69 -5.44 -5.72
C LEU A 147 18.50 -4.53 -4.78
N GLY A 148 18.96 -5.03 -3.64
CA GLY A 148 19.79 -4.27 -2.70
C GLY A 148 21.11 -3.79 -3.34
N VAL A 149 21.79 -4.67 -4.08
CA VAL A 149 22.99 -4.30 -4.84
C VAL A 149 22.69 -3.21 -5.87
N ARG A 150 21.60 -3.36 -6.62
CA ARG A 150 21.20 -2.36 -7.63
C ARG A 150 20.94 -0.99 -7.02
N GLU A 151 20.28 -0.93 -5.87
CA GLU A 151 19.95 0.32 -5.18
C GLU A 151 21.10 0.78 -4.23
N GLY A 152 22.17 -0.02 -4.09
CA GLY A 152 23.29 0.24 -3.19
C GLY A 152 22.88 0.28 -1.72
N VAL A 153 22.01 -0.64 -1.31
CA VAL A 153 21.50 -0.82 0.06
C VAL A 153 21.98 -2.15 0.61
N GLU A 154 22.44 -2.14 1.87
CA GLU A 154 22.88 -3.36 2.56
C GLU A 154 21.72 -4.31 2.83
N VAL A 155 21.95 -5.62 2.65
CA VAL A 155 20.95 -6.68 2.84
C VAL A 155 21.47 -7.69 3.85
N VAL A 156 20.70 -7.93 4.91
CA VAL A 156 20.89 -9.07 5.81
C VAL A 156 20.06 -10.24 5.28
N GLU A 157 20.72 -11.36 5.03
CA GLU A 157 20.11 -12.52 4.43
C GLU A 157 19.76 -13.59 5.47
N GLY A 158 18.52 -14.03 5.46
CA GLY A 158 18.12 -15.23 6.16
C GLY A 158 18.74 -16.48 5.50
N ARG A 159 19.09 -17.50 6.29
CA ARG A 159 19.53 -18.79 5.74
C ARG A 159 18.37 -19.49 5.05
N PRO A 160 18.55 -20.03 3.83
CA PRO A 160 17.50 -20.84 3.19
C PRO A 160 17.00 -21.96 4.12
N GLY A 161 15.69 -22.02 4.34
CA GLY A 161 15.07 -22.95 5.28
C GLY A 161 15.29 -22.64 6.76
N GLY A 162 15.98 -21.55 7.10
CA GLY A 162 16.23 -21.10 8.47
C GLY A 162 15.04 -20.37 9.11
N ASP A 163 15.19 -20.01 10.37
CA ASP A 163 14.20 -19.24 11.12
C ASP A 163 14.23 -17.76 10.70
N PRO A 164 13.13 -17.21 10.14
CA PRO A 164 13.05 -15.79 9.79
C PRO A 164 13.35 -14.85 10.97
N ALA A 165 12.95 -15.25 12.18
CA ALA A 165 13.16 -14.47 13.38
C ALA A 165 14.65 -14.31 13.74
N ALA A 166 15.50 -15.29 13.40
CA ALA A 166 16.95 -15.18 13.58
C ALA A 166 17.55 -14.11 12.66
N ALA A 167 17.19 -14.11 11.38
CA ALA A 167 17.64 -13.08 10.43
C ALA A 167 17.24 -11.67 10.87
N ILE A 168 16.01 -11.53 11.38
CA ILE A 168 15.50 -10.25 11.89
C ILE A 168 16.25 -9.81 13.14
N HIS A 169 16.53 -10.75 14.06
CA HIS A 169 17.34 -10.47 15.26
C HIS A 169 18.72 -9.94 14.88
N ASP A 170 19.41 -10.62 13.96
CA ASP A 170 20.76 -10.25 13.51
C ASP A 170 20.74 -8.88 12.82
N ALA A 171 19.74 -8.62 11.98
CA ALA A 171 19.56 -7.35 11.29
C ALA A 171 19.31 -6.19 12.27
N LEU A 172 18.46 -6.38 13.29
CA LEU A 172 18.19 -5.34 14.29
C LEU A 172 19.41 -5.07 15.16
N THR A 173 20.18 -6.11 15.49
CA THR A 173 21.45 -5.98 16.22
C THR A 173 22.47 -5.19 15.41
N LEU A 174 22.61 -5.52 14.12
CA LEU A 174 23.46 -4.79 13.18
C LEU A 174 23.00 -3.33 13.03
N ALA A 175 21.68 -3.13 12.91
CA ALA A 175 21.11 -1.80 12.76
C ALA A 175 21.36 -0.91 13.97
N ALA A 176 21.33 -1.48 15.18
CA ALA A 176 21.68 -0.76 16.40
C ALA A 176 23.17 -0.41 16.46
N ALA A 177 24.04 -1.33 16.03
CA ALA A 177 25.50 -1.13 16.05
C ALA A 177 26.01 -0.14 15.02
N ARG A 178 25.33 0.00 13.87
CA ARG A 178 25.76 0.83 12.72
C ARG A 178 24.79 1.96 12.37
N ASP A 179 23.82 2.23 13.23
CA ASP A 179 22.80 3.29 13.09
C ASP A 179 21.99 3.22 11.78
N PHE A 180 21.63 1.99 11.35
CA PHE A 180 20.73 1.83 10.22
C PHE A 180 19.28 2.15 10.61
N ALA A 181 18.61 2.98 9.80
CA ALA A 181 17.18 3.26 9.84
C ALA A 181 16.70 3.81 8.47
N PRO A 182 15.55 3.36 7.96
CA PRO A 182 14.70 2.28 8.48
C PRO A 182 15.27 0.87 8.24
N VAL A 183 14.85 -0.10 9.04
CA VAL A 183 15.04 -1.55 8.78
C VAL A 183 13.79 -2.07 8.08
N ILE A 184 13.92 -2.54 6.84
CA ILE A 184 12.79 -2.97 6.02
C ILE A 184 12.85 -4.48 5.84
N ILE A 185 11.83 -5.17 6.34
CA ILE A 185 11.76 -6.63 6.45
C ILE A 185 10.82 -7.18 5.39
N ASP A 186 11.36 -7.96 4.43
CA ASP A 186 10.59 -8.72 3.44
C ASP A 186 10.26 -10.11 4.00
N THR A 187 8.98 -10.40 4.24
CA THR A 187 8.53 -11.66 4.82
C THR A 187 7.99 -12.64 3.79
N ALA A 188 7.86 -13.91 4.19
CA ALA A 188 7.17 -14.92 3.40
C ALA A 188 5.69 -14.55 3.16
N GLY A 189 5.12 -15.02 2.04
CA GLY A 189 3.73 -14.75 1.65
C GLY A 189 2.84 -16.01 1.63
N ARG A 190 3.12 -16.99 2.48
CA ARG A 190 2.41 -18.28 2.44
C ARG A 190 0.99 -18.18 3.02
N MET A 191 -0.01 -18.45 2.17
CA MET A 191 -1.41 -18.62 2.60
C MET A 191 -1.82 -20.09 2.83
N GLN A 192 -0.90 -21.04 2.69
CA GLN A 192 -1.24 -22.48 2.69
C GLN A 192 -1.76 -23.00 4.04
N THR A 193 -1.39 -22.37 5.14
CA THR A 193 -2.08 -22.52 6.43
C THR A 193 -2.14 -21.16 7.11
N ARG A 194 -3.36 -20.63 7.23
CA ARG A 194 -3.62 -19.30 7.83
C ARG A 194 -3.00 -19.19 9.24
N SER A 195 -3.07 -20.24 10.04
CA SER A 195 -2.51 -20.29 11.39
C SER A 195 -0.98 -20.17 11.39
N GLY A 196 -0.26 -20.91 10.55
CA GLY A 196 1.21 -20.92 10.57
C GLY A 196 1.85 -19.57 10.21
N LEU A 197 1.26 -18.86 9.21
CA LEU A 197 1.73 -17.52 8.84
C LEU A 197 1.48 -16.52 9.98
N MET A 198 0.34 -16.63 10.66
CA MET A 198 -0.03 -15.73 11.76
C MET A 198 0.84 -15.93 12.98
N ASP A 199 1.17 -17.17 13.31
CA ASP A 199 2.10 -17.50 14.38
C ASP A 199 3.51 -16.97 14.08
N GLU A 200 3.94 -17.06 12.82
CA GLU A 200 5.22 -16.51 12.35
C GLU A 200 5.26 -14.98 12.50
N LEU A 201 4.23 -14.27 12.03
CA LEU A 201 4.14 -12.82 12.17
C LEU A 201 4.10 -12.37 13.63
N ALA A 202 3.34 -13.06 14.47
CA ALA A 202 3.32 -12.79 15.91
C ALA A 202 4.69 -13.04 16.57
N LYS A 203 5.43 -14.07 16.12
CA LYS A 203 6.80 -14.33 16.54
C LYS A 203 7.74 -13.21 16.11
N ILE A 204 7.68 -12.80 14.84
CA ILE A 204 8.47 -11.69 14.29
C ILE A 204 8.24 -10.42 15.11
N ARG A 205 6.99 -10.05 15.33
CA ARG A 205 6.62 -8.87 16.13
C ARG A 205 7.22 -8.91 17.54
N ARG A 206 7.13 -10.06 18.22
CA ARG A 206 7.74 -10.26 19.54
C ARG A 206 9.26 -10.08 19.51
N VAL A 207 9.93 -10.59 18.48
CA VAL A 207 11.39 -10.42 18.30
C VAL A 207 11.74 -8.94 18.13
N VAL A 208 11.04 -8.24 17.24
CA VAL A 208 11.27 -6.80 17.01
C VAL A 208 11.09 -6.01 18.31
N THR A 209 9.99 -6.21 19.04
CA THR A 209 9.72 -5.52 20.30
C THR A 209 10.78 -5.84 21.38
N LYS A 210 11.30 -7.08 21.40
CA LYS A 210 12.31 -7.49 22.39
C LYS A 210 13.69 -6.94 22.07
N VAL A 211 14.10 -6.95 20.80
CA VAL A 211 15.46 -6.59 20.38
C VAL A 211 15.59 -5.06 20.18
N ALA A 212 14.53 -4.42 19.77
CA ALA A 212 14.52 -2.98 19.48
C ALA A 212 13.31 -2.28 20.16
N PRO A 213 13.22 -2.29 21.51
CA PRO A 213 12.05 -1.82 22.24
C PRO A 213 11.77 -0.32 22.09
N THR A 214 12.75 0.46 21.68
CA THR A 214 12.64 1.92 21.48
C THR A 214 12.36 2.30 20.03
N ARG A 215 12.37 1.32 19.10
CA ARG A 215 12.11 1.57 17.69
C ARG A 215 10.62 1.47 17.39
N THR A 216 10.14 2.41 16.61
CA THR A 216 8.78 2.40 16.08
C THR A 216 8.66 1.34 14.98
N VAL A 217 7.59 0.54 15.03
CA VAL A 217 7.32 -0.55 14.08
C VAL A 217 6.06 -0.23 13.30
N GLU A 218 6.14 -0.33 11.98
CA GLU A 218 4.99 -0.23 11.10
C GLU A 218 4.83 -1.55 10.32
N VAL A 219 3.63 -2.13 10.38
CA VAL A 219 3.27 -3.34 9.61
C VAL A 219 2.46 -2.90 8.40
N LEU A 220 3.02 -3.08 7.21
CA LEU A 220 2.39 -2.74 5.95
C LEU A 220 1.91 -3.98 5.21
N LEU A 221 0.61 -4.06 4.96
CA LEU A 221 0.03 -5.07 4.10
C LEU A 221 0.18 -4.66 2.63
N VAL A 222 0.91 -5.46 1.87
CA VAL A 222 1.06 -5.27 0.42
C VAL A 222 -0.06 -5.99 -0.30
N LEU A 223 -0.84 -5.26 -1.07
CA LEU A 223 -1.96 -5.76 -1.86
C LEU A 223 -1.74 -5.49 -3.35
N ASP A 224 -2.09 -6.46 -4.17
CA ASP A 224 -2.14 -6.31 -5.62
C ASP A 224 -3.40 -5.55 -6.02
N GLY A 225 -3.25 -4.36 -6.60
CA GLY A 225 -4.37 -3.51 -7.03
C GLY A 225 -5.25 -4.15 -8.12
N THR A 226 -4.75 -5.20 -8.79
CA THR A 226 -5.50 -5.96 -9.80
C THR A 226 -6.34 -7.09 -9.20
N ALA A 227 -6.12 -7.44 -7.92
CA ALA A 227 -6.77 -8.61 -7.29
C ALA A 227 -8.24 -8.39 -6.92
N GLY A 228 -8.75 -7.15 -6.96
CA GLY A 228 -10.16 -6.83 -6.69
C GLY A 228 -10.66 -7.37 -5.36
N GLN A 229 -11.86 -7.96 -5.35
CA GLN A 229 -12.48 -8.54 -4.15
C GLN A 229 -11.66 -9.67 -3.50
N ASN A 230 -10.86 -10.39 -4.27
CA ASN A 230 -9.95 -11.41 -3.71
C ASN A 230 -8.86 -10.76 -2.85
N GLY A 231 -8.31 -9.62 -3.27
CA GLY A 231 -7.35 -8.86 -2.49
C GLY A 231 -7.95 -8.38 -1.16
N LEU A 232 -9.20 -7.92 -1.19
CA LEU A 232 -9.93 -7.50 0.01
C LEU A 232 -10.18 -8.66 0.99
N ALA A 233 -10.59 -9.82 0.48
CA ALA A 233 -10.76 -11.02 1.30
C ALA A 233 -9.44 -11.47 1.97
N GLN A 234 -8.32 -11.35 1.25
CA GLN A 234 -6.98 -11.57 1.79
C GLN A 234 -6.65 -10.57 2.89
N ALA A 235 -6.91 -9.28 2.64
CA ALA A 235 -6.63 -8.20 3.59
C ALA A 235 -7.36 -8.40 4.93
N ARG A 236 -8.64 -8.78 4.91
CA ARG A 236 -9.39 -9.13 6.12
C ARG A 236 -8.73 -10.27 6.91
N GLY A 237 -8.12 -11.21 6.20
CA GLY A 237 -7.42 -12.34 6.80
C GLY A 237 -6.16 -11.93 7.54
N PHE A 238 -5.44 -10.96 7.05
CA PHE A 238 -4.22 -10.44 7.66
C PHE A 238 -4.51 -9.49 8.83
N ASP A 239 -5.51 -8.61 8.69
CA ASP A 239 -5.82 -7.58 9.68
C ASP A 239 -6.13 -8.19 11.06
N ALA A 240 -6.95 -9.23 11.09
CA ALA A 240 -7.35 -9.91 12.32
C ALA A 240 -6.17 -10.51 13.12
N SER A 241 -4.99 -10.63 12.54
CA SER A 241 -3.90 -11.45 13.09
C SER A 241 -2.56 -10.73 13.20
N ALA A 242 -2.29 -9.77 12.32
CA ALA A 242 -0.98 -9.14 12.21
C ALA A 242 -0.94 -7.73 12.81
N GLY A 243 -2.09 -7.13 13.14
CA GLY A 243 -2.16 -5.74 13.59
C GLY A 243 -1.56 -4.82 12.53
N ILE A 244 -2.23 -4.74 11.38
CA ILE A 244 -1.79 -3.95 10.23
C ILE A 244 -1.94 -2.47 10.52
N ASP A 245 -0.91 -1.69 10.25
CA ASP A 245 -0.91 -0.24 10.46
C ASP A 245 -1.22 0.52 9.17
N GLY A 246 -1.00 -0.10 7.99
CA GLY A 246 -1.27 0.54 6.71
C GLY A 246 -1.18 -0.41 5.51
N ILE A 247 -1.57 0.10 4.35
CA ILE A 247 -1.66 -0.64 3.09
C ILE A 247 -0.68 -0.07 2.06
N VAL A 248 -0.04 -0.96 1.31
CA VAL A 248 0.67 -0.66 0.06
C VAL A 248 -0.13 -1.25 -1.09
N LEU A 249 -0.61 -0.42 -2.00
CA LEU A 249 -1.25 -0.89 -3.23
C LEU A 249 -0.22 -0.95 -4.36
N THR A 250 -0.03 -2.11 -4.94
CA THR A 250 0.91 -2.35 -6.05
C THR A 250 0.20 -2.55 -7.38
N LYS A 251 0.95 -2.49 -8.48
CA LYS A 251 0.50 -2.81 -9.85
C LYS A 251 -0.68 -1.97 -10.36
N LEU A 252 -0.79 -0.72 -9.93
CA LEU A 252 -1.85 0.16 -10.42
C LEU A 252 -1.67 0.52 -11.90
N ASP A 253 -0.43 0.47 -12.40
CA ASP A 253 -0.07 0.62 -13.80
C ASP A 253 -0.50 -0.55 -14.71
N SER A 254 -0.84 -1.69 -14.13
CA SER A 254 -1.14 -2.94 -14.86
C SER A 254 -2.63 -3.20 -15.07
N GLY A 255 -3.44 -2.14 -15.14
CA GLY A 255 -4.90 -2.25 -15.38
C GLY A 255 -5.72 -2.49 -14.11
N ALA A 256 -5.23 -2.07 -12.95
CA ALA A 256 -6.01 -2.05 -11.73
C ALA A 256 -7.29 -1.23 -11.91
N ARG A 257 -8.43 -1.75 -11.45
CA ARG A 257 -9.73 -1.09 -11.62
C ARG A 257 -9.93 0.14 -10.73
N GLY A 258 -8.97 0.43 -9.84
CA GLY A 258 -8.97 1.59 -8.96
C GLY A 258 -9.97 1.52 -7.79
N GLY A 259 -10.98 0.68 -7.87
CA GLY A 259 -11.98 0.55 -6.80
C GLY A 259 -11.46 -0.05 -5.51
N VAL A 260 -10.39 -0.84 -5.59
CA VAL A 260 -9.80 -1.53 -4.43
C VAL A 260 -9.40 -0.57 -3.30
N ALA A 261 -8.92 0.63 -3.63
CA ALA A 261 -8.55 1.63 -2.62
C ALA A 261 -9.76 2.07 -1.78
N LEU A 262 -10.89 2.35 -2.45
CA LEU A 262 -12.14 2.72 -1.79
C LEU A 262 -12.70 1.57 -0.96
N ALA A 263 -12.65 0.34 -1.52
CA ALA A 263 -13.12 -0.86 -0.84
C ALA A 263 -12.32 -1.16 0.43
N VAL A 264 -10.99 -1.19 0.34
CA VAL A 264 -10.07 -1.43 1.46
C VAL A 264 -10.27 -0.40 2.56
N ARG A 265 -10.31 0.88 2.21
CA ARG A 265 -10.49 1.95 3.19
C ARG A 265 -11.85 1.87 3.87
N ARG A 266 -12.91 1.60 3.12
CA ARG A 266 -14.27 1.48 3.67
C ARG A 266 -14.46 0.27 4.56
N GLU A 267 -13.90 -0.87 4.18
CA GLU A 267 -14.16 -2.13 4.87
C GLU A 267 -13.19 -2.43 6.02
N LEU A 268 -11.92 -2.01 5.88
CA LEU A 268 -10.89 -2.29 6.87
C LEU A 268 -10.56 -1.08 7.74
N GLY A 269 -10.93 0.13 7.31
CA GLY A 269 -10.56 1.36 8.02
C GLY A 269 -9.06 1.68 7.96
N LEU A 270 -8.25 0.82 7.30
CA LEU A 270 -6.80 0.95 7.25
C LEU A 270 -6.37 2.03 6.25
N PRO A 271 -5.38 2.86 6.60
CA PRO A 271 -4.87 3.89 5.70
C PRO A 271 -4.05 3.26 4.56
N ILE A 272 -4.20 3.82 3.36
CA ILE A 272 -3.29 3.52 2.26
C ILE A 272 -2.06 4.41 2.43
N ARG A 273 -0.88 3.81 2.55
CA ARG A 273 0.39 4.52 2.76
C ARG A 273 1.13 4.78 1.46
N TRP A 274 1.17 3.77 0.59
CA TRP A 274 1.99 3.79 -0.60
C TRP A 274 1.25 3.21 -1.81
N ILE A 275 1.61 3.70 -2.98
CA ILE A 275 1.14 3.20 -4.28
C ILE A 275 2.34 2.83 -5.15
N GLY A 276 2.31 1.62 -5.72
CA GLY A 276 3.21 1.19 -6.79
C GLY A 276 2.62 1.55 -8.15
N THR A 277 3.34 2.36 -8.91
CA THR A 277 2.93 2.94 -10.20
C THR A 277 3.77 2.46 -11.37
N GLY A 278 4.58 1.41 -11.20
CA GLY A 278 5.46 0.86 -12.23
C GLY A 278 6.62 0.07 -11.65
N GLU A 279 7.64 -0.23 -12.46
CA GLU A 279 8.73 -1.14 -12.11
C GLU A 279 9.99 -0.45 -11.55
N ARG A 280 10.17 0.86 -11.80
CA ARG A 280 11.38 1.59 -11.37
C ARG A 280 11.40 1.81 -9.86
N ALA A 281 12.58 2.03 -9.28
CA ALA A 281 12.75 2.36 -7.87
C ALA A 281 11.92 3.58 -7.43
N THR A 282 11.76 4.55 -8.33
CA THR A 282 10.96 5.76 -8.11
C THR A 282 9.45 5.56 -8.26
N ASP A 283 9.00 4.39 -8.72
CA ASP A 283 7.59 4.10 -8.97
C ASP A 283 6.89 3.49 -7.71
N LEU A 284 7.32 3.91 -6.53
CA LEU A 284 6.61 3.74 -5.27
C LEU A 284 6.46 5.12 -4.64
N VAL A 285 5.23 5.60 -4.57
CA VAL A 285 4.93 6.97 -4.14
C VAL A 285 3.99 6.98 -2.93
N PRO A 286 4.08 7.98 -2.04
CA PRO A 286 3.12 8.15 -0.96
C PRO A 286 1.70 8.31 -1.53
N PHE A 287 0.72 7.74 -0.84
CA PHE A 287 -0.68 7.90 -1.24
C PHE A 287 -1.15 9.33 -0.99
N ALA A 288 -1.63 9.97 -2.05
CA ALA A 288 -2.29 11.27 -2.00
C ALA A 288 -3.74 11.10 -2.45
N ALA A 289 -4.68 11.16 -1.51
CA ALA A 289 -6.10 10.91 -1.78
C ALA A 289 -6.66 11.85 -2.86
N GLU A 290 -6.29 13.13 -2.82
CA GLU A 290 -6.73 14.11 -3.81
C GLU A 290 -6.22 13.76 -5.22
N ALA A 291 -4.91 13.51 -5.36
CA ALA A 291 -4.32 13.14 -6.64
C ALA A 291 -4.91 11.82 -7.18
N TYR A 292 -5.19 10.87 -6.28
CA TYR A 292 -5.84 9.60 -6.62
C TYR A 292 -7.25 9.82 -7.17
N VAL A 293 -8.09 10.57 -6.45
CA VAL A 293 -9.48 10.86 -6.87
C VAL A 293 -9.50 11.72 -8.13
N ASP A 294 -8.63 12.71 -8.24
CA ASP A 294 -8.55 13.56 -9.42
C ASP A 294 -8.08 12.77 -10.65
N GLY A 295 -7.17 11.81 -10.48
CA GLY A 295 -6.79 10.84 -11.51
C GLY A 295 -7.97 9.97 -11.95
N LEU A 296 -8.78 9.45 -11.03
CA LEU A 296 -9.99 8.67 -11.33
C LEU A 296 -11.04 9.50 -12.10
N LEU A 297 -11.24 10.75 -11.71
CA LEU A 297 -12.22 11.64 -12.36
C LEU A 297 -11.73 12.19 -13.71
N GLY A 298 -10.46 12.09 -14.00
CA GLY A 298 -9.82 12.71 -15.16
C GLY A 298 -9.72 14.23 -15.04
N ALA A 299 -8.99 14.87 -15.95
CA ALA A 299 -8.94 16.33 -15.99
C ALA A 299 -10.36 16.93 -16.16
N PRO A 300 -10.65 18.11 -15.57
CA PRO A 300 -11.89 18.82 -15.88
C PRO A 300 -11.98 18.99 -17.39
N THR A 301 -13.04 18.48 -18.01
CA THR A 301 -13.32 18.76 -19.43
C THR A 301 -13.61 20.24 -19.53
N GLY A 302 -12.68 21.00 -20.10
CA GLY A 302 -12.65 22.37 -20.51
C GLY A 302 -13.70 23.35 -19.94
N SER A 303 -13.20 24.40 -19.38
CA SER A 303 -13.86 25.72 -19.40
C SER A 303 -13.81 26.31 -20.76
#